data_0ca2c52a4c02390159bdbd6737341b18
#
_entry.id   0ca2c52a4c02390159bdbd6737341b18
#
_cell.length_a   1.000
_cell.length_b   1.000
_cell.length_c   1.000
_cell.angle_alpha   90.00
_cell.angle_beta   90.00
_cell.angle_gamma   90.00
#
_symmetry.space_group_name_H-M   'P 1'
#
loop_
_entity.id
_entity.type
_entity.pdbx_description
1 polymer ?
#
loop_
_entity_poly.entity_id
_entity_poly.type
_entity_poly.pdbx_seq_one_letter_code
_entity_poly.pdbx_strand_id
1 'polypeptide(L)'
;MNSTTYSLHIDFDFLPKEFGLLASLARWGEPQEFTADRLHAHFEAIDFAAYVRTSDNLFVGFTSALSNGLGAVYLDSLITHPEFDRDIIASLLLRSVLTHFEGQPVYAMPFIDEQSVFRAEGFKVYRREMIALANRNDQPTNDCQQDGPPNDAQLGSFKGGQV
;
A
#
# COMPACT_ATOMS: atom_id res chain seq x y z
N MET A 1 -7.49 28.39 -7.74
CA MET A 1 -7.39 26.97 -7.35
C MET A 1 -7.20 26.95 -5.85
N ASN A 2 -8.18 26.47 -5.10
CA ASN A 2 -8.03 26.34 -3.65
C ASN A 2 -7.04 25.21 -3.37
N SER A 3 -5.88 25.54 -2.84
CA SER A 3 -4.92 24.54 -2.40
C SER A 3 -5.47 23.86 -1.15
N THR A 4 -5.78 22.58 -1.23
CA THR A 4 -6.19 21.80 -0.04
C THR A 4 -5.00 21.70 0.89
N THR A 5 -5.17 22.13 2.13
CA THR A 5 -4.13 21.99 3.16
C THR A 5 -4.34 20.65 3.88
N TYR A 6 -3.25 19.95 4.15
CA TYR A 6 -3.24 18.66 4.82
C TYR A 6 -2.57 18.76 6.19
N SER A 7 -3.10 18.07 7.18
CA SER A 7 -2.50 17.89 8.50
C SER A 7 -2.20 16.42 8.75
N LEU A 8 -0.99 16.14 9.23
CA LEU A 8 -0.55 14.81 9.64
C LEU A 8 -0.78 14.63 11.14
N HIS A 9 -1.30 13.49 11.54
CA HIS A 9 -1.55 13.08 12.92
C HIS A 9 -0.86 11.75 13.19
N ILE A 10 -0.22 11.63 14.35
CA ILE A 10 0.48 10.40 14.81
C ILE A 10 -0.18 9.99 16.12
N ASP A 11 -1.38 9.48 16.02
CA ASP A 11 -2.20 8.98 17.11
C ASP A 11 -3.30 8.08 16.54
N PHE A 12 -4.23 7.65 17.38
CA PHE A 12 -5.38 6.83 17.02
C PHE A 12 -6.71 7.57 17.25
N ASP A 13 -6.69 8.90 17.26
CA ASP A 13 -7.87 9.72 17.50
C ASP A 13 -8.70 9.91 16.23
N PHE A 14 -9.27 8.81 15.73
CA PHE A 14 -10.20 8.81 14.62
C PHE A 14 -11.32 7.79 14.84
N LEU A 15 -12.46 8.04 14.18
CA LEU A 15 -13.61 7.15 14.31
C LEU A 15 -13.45 5.90 13.44
N PRO A 16 -13.83 4.71 13.93
CA PRO A 16 -13.85 3.48 13.13
C PRO A 16 -14.58 3.62 11.79
N LYS A 17 -15.65 4.42 11.79
CA LYS A 17 -16.41 4.72 10.58
C LYS A 17 -15.58 5.48 9.52
N GLU A 18 -14.72 6.41 9.93
CA GLU A 18 -13.86 7.18 9.02
C GLU A 18 -12.83 6.25 8.37
N PHE A 19 -12.18 5.42 9.19
CA PHE A 19 -11.27 4.41 8.70
C PHE A 19 -11.97 3.43 7.74
N GLY A 20 -13.14 2.91 8.12
CA GLY A 20 -13.92 1.98 7.29
C GLY A 20 -14.29 2.55 5.93
N LEU A 21 -14.64 3.84 5.87
CA LEU A 21 -14.92 4.52 4.60
C LEU A 21 -13.67 4.61 3.73
N LEU A 22 -12.53 5.04 4.30
CA LEU A 22 -11.27 5.12 3.57
C LEU A 22 -10.80 3.73 3.09
N ALA A 23 -10.87 2.72 3.95
CA ALA A 23 -10.48 1.35 3.63
C ALA A 23 -11.35 0.74 2.51
N SER A 24 -12.65 1.05 2.49
CA SER A 24 -13.54 0.57 1.43
C SER A 24 -13.23 1.22 0.08
N LEU A 25 -12.85 2.50 0.05
CA LEU A 25 -12.37 3.16 -1.17
C LEU A 25 -11.08 2.52 -1.71
N ALA A 26 -10.25 2.00 -0.83
CA ALA A 26 -9.06 1.22 -1.19
C ALA A 26 -9.36 -0.26 -1.50
N ARG A 27 -10.63 -0.67 -1.50
CA ARG A 27 -11.10 -2.05 -1.74
C ARG A 27 -10.61 -3.08 -0.73
N TRP A 28 -10.42 -2.67 0.51
CA TRP A 28 -9.98 -3.56 1.61
C TRP A 28 -11.14 -4.30 2.29
N GLY A 29 -12.38 -3.95 1.98
CA GLY A 29 -13.60 -4.54 2.52
C GLY A 29 -14.72 -3.52 2.62
N GLU A 30 -15.83 -3.96 3.16
CA GLU A 30 -17.00 -3.09 3.36
C GLU A 30 -16.83 -2.25 4.64
N PRO A 31 -17.34 -0.99 4.67
CA PRO A 31 -17.12 -0.09 5.81
C PRO A 31 -17.56 -0.67 7.17
N GLN A 32 -18.63 -1.46 7.19
CA GLN A 32 -19.18 -2.09 8.38
C GLN A 32 -18.30 -3.23 8.95
N GLU A 33 -17.34 -3.72 8.21
CA GLU A 33 -16.40 -4.74 8.68
C GLU A 33 -15.35 -4.17 9.63
N PHE A 34 -15.15 -2.85 9.60
CA PHE A 34 -14.17 -2.14 10.42
C PHE A 34 -14.82 -1.64 11.71
N THR A 35 -15.20 -2.58 12.57
CA THR A 35 -15.78 -2.26 13.88
C THR A 35 -14.74 -1.72 14.86
N ALA A 36 -15.18 -1.04 15.92
CA ALA A 36 -14.28 -0.51 16.94
C ALA A 36 -13.40 -1.61 17.56
N ASP A 37 -13.98 -2.77 17.89
CA ASP A 37 -13.24 -3.87 18.51
C ASP A 37 -12.18 -4.45 17.57
N ARG A 38 -12.53 -4.62 16.29
CA ARG A 38 -11.59 -5.12 15.27
C ARG A 38 -10.44 -4.15 15.06
N LEU A 39 -10.72 -2.86 14.98
CA LEU A 39 -9.68 -1.84 14.82
C LEU A 39 -8.82 -1.71 16.07
N HIS A 40 -9.40 -1.78 17.26
CA HIS A 40 -8.66 -1.78 18.50
C HIS A 40 -7.66 -2.94 18.56
N ALA A 41 -8.11 -4.16 18.29
CA ALA A 41 -7.24 -5.33 18.23
C ALA A 41 -6.13 -5.20 17.16
N HIS A 42 -6.43 -4.60 16.01
CA HIS A 42 -5.42 -4.34 14.98
C HIS A 42 -4.38 -3.31 15.47
N PHE A 43 -4.83 -2.21 16.07
CA PHE A 43 -3.93 -1.15 16.54
C PHE A 43 -3.09 -1.56 17.75
N GLU A 44 -3.53 -2.51 18.55
CA GLU A 44 -2.70 -3.11 19.62
C GLU A 44 -1.55 -3.97 19.05
N ALA A 45 -1.68 -4.43 17.80
CA ALA A 45 -0.70 -5.31 17.16
C ALA A 45 0.34 -4.56 16.30
N ILE A 46 0.17 -3.28 16.05
CA ILE A 46 1.08 -2.45 15.25
C ILE A 46 1.92 -1.52 16.14
N ASP A 47 3.13 -1.19 15.68
CA ASP A 47 4.06 -0.35 16.43
C ASP A 47 3.92 1.14 16.08
N PHE A 48 3.33 1.45 14.95
CA PHE A 48 3.16 2.83 14.47
C PHE A 48 1.94 2.96 13.59
N ALA A 49 1.20 4.06 13.77
CA ALA A 49 0.21 4.52 12.82
C ALA A 49 0.23 6.05 12.69
N ALA A 50 -0.14 6.50 11.50
CA ALA A 50 -0.37 7.91 11.21
C ALA A 50 -1.51 8.08 10.21
N TYR A 51 -2.15 9.24 10.26
CA TYR A 51 -3.21 9.57 9.32
C TYR A 51 -3.16 11.03 8.89
N VAL A 52 -3.82 11.33 7.79
CA VAL A 52 -3.89 12.68 7.21
C VAL A 52 -5.32 13.14 7.14
N ARG A 53 -5.55 14.39 7.54
CA ARG A 53 -6.81 15.11 7.38
C ARG A 53 -6.65 16.33 6.47
N THR A 54 -7.73 16.71 5.80
CA THR A 54 -7.82 18.00 5.13
C THR A 54 -8.14 19.12 6.13
N SER A 55 -8.06 20.39 5.67
CA SER A 55 -8.52 21.56 6.44
C SER A 55 -9.99 21.46 6.87
N ASP A 56 -10.81 20.74 6.11
CA ASP A 56 -12.23 20.50 6.41
C ASP A 56 -12.43 19.26 7.31
N ASN A 57 -11.36 18.78 7.92
CA ASN A 57 -11.33 17.64 8.83
C ASN A 57 -11.71 16.28 8.20
N LEU A 58 -11.62 16.12 6.88
CA LEU A 58 -11.85 14.84 6.22
C LEU A 58 -10.64 13.92 6.41
N PHE A 59 -10.89 12.65 6.74
CA PHE A 59 -9.89 11.60 6.88
C PHE A 59 -9.52 11.06 5.50
N VAL A 60 -8.33 11.42 4.99
CA VAL A 60 -7.96 11.20 3.58
C VAL A 60 -6.72 10.33 3.37
N GLY A 61 -6.08 9.90 4.42
CA GLY A 61 -4.93 9.00 4.33
C GLY A 61 -4.62 8.29 5.62
N PHE A 62 -4.08 7.10 5.54
CA PHE A 62 -3.68 6.29 6.68
C PHE A 62 -2.47 5.43 6.35
N THR A 63 -1.60 5.23 7.31
CA THR A 63 -0.48 4.29 7.24
C THR A 63 -0.27 3.60 8.57
N SER A 64 0.21 2.36 8.53
CA SER A 64 0.67 1.62 9.70
C SER A 64 1.97 0.88 9.41
N ALA A 65 2.71 0.58 10.47
CA ALA A 65 3.96 -0.15 10.39
C ALA A 65 4.16 -1.09 11.58
N LEU A 66 4.85 -2.19 11.30
CA LEU A 66 5.23 -3.23 12.26
C LEU A 66 6.75 -3.26 12.39
N SER A 67 7.26 -3.31 13.62
CA SER A 67 8.68 -3.50 13.90
C SER A 67 8.91 -4.86 14.54
N ASN A 68 9.97 -5.56 14.11
CA ASN A 68 10.36 -6.80 14.77
C ASN A 68 11.22 -6.57 16.03
N GLY A 69 11.46 -5.31 16.41
CA GLY A 69 12.32 -4.95 17.56
C GLY A 69 13.82 -5.26 17.37
N LEU A 70 14.22 -5.84 16.24
CA LEU A 70 15.59 -6.27 15.93
C LEU A 70 16.23 -5.48 14.78
N GLY A 71 15.58 -4.42 14.31
CA GLY A 71 16.12 -3.55 13.29
C GLY A 71 15.51 -3.76 11.90
N ALA A 72 14.30 -4.29 11.81
CA ALA A 72 13.50 -4.29 10.58
C ALA A 72 12.10 -3.77 10.85
N VAL A 73 11.66 -2.85 10.02
CA VAL A 73 10.31 -2.27 10.04
C VAL A 73 9.61 -2.65 8.75
N TYR A 74 8.37 -3.06 8.84
CA TYR A 74 7.53 -3.41 7.69
C TYR A 74 6.38 -2.42 7.60
N LEU A 75 6.29 -1.72 6.48
CA LEU A 75 5.11 -0.93 6.16
C LEU A 75 3.94 -1.89 5.93
N ASP A 76 2.99 -1.89 6.85
CA ASP A 76 1.84 -2.78 6.80
C ASP A 76 0.76 -2.23 5.87
N SER A 77 0.48 -0.94 5.96
CA SER A 77 -0.53 -0.28 5.18
C SER A 77 -0.12 1.10 4.69
N LEU A 78 -0.60 1.48 3.52
CA LEU A 78 -0.59 2.85 3.01
C LEU A 78 -1.85 3.04 2.18
N ILE A 79 -2.78 3.85 2.69
CA ILE A 79 -4.07 4.11 2.05
C ILE A 79 -4.21 5.61 1.80
N THR A 80 -4.65 5.98 0.60
CA THR A 80 -4.97 7.36 0.25
C THR A 80 -6.35 7.44 -0.38
N HIS A 81 -7.08 8.50 -0.07
CA HIS A 81 -8.39 8.75 -0.66
C HIS A 81 -8.25 9.12 -2.14
N PRO A 82 -8.98 8.45 -3.06
CA PRO A 82 -8.76 8.58 -4.51
C PRO A 82 -9.10 9.96 -5.09
N GLU A 83 -9.90 10.78 -4.41
CA GLU A 83 -10.29 12.11 -4.88
C GLU A 83 -9.31 13.21 -4.44
N PHE A 84 -8.27 12.90 -3.68
CA PHE A 84 -7.28 13.86 -3.19
C PHE A 84 -5.90 13.60 -3.79
N ASP A 85 -4.98 14.55 -3.56
CA ASP A 85 -3.61 14.45 -4.06
C ASP A 85 -2.86 13.30 -3.37
N ARG A 86 -2.84 12.16 -4.07
CA ARG A 86 -2.22 10.93 -3.61
C ARG A 86 -0.75 11.10 -3.26
N ASP A 87 0.00 11.79 -4.11
CA ASP A 87 1.45 11.90 -3.94
C ASP A 87 1.79 12.72 -2.70
N ILE A 88 1.06 13.81 -2.45
CA ILE A 88 1.23 14.62 -1.25
C ILE A 88 0.88 13.82 0.00
N ILE A 89 -0.28 13.16 0.01
CA ILE A 89 -0.77 12.41 1.18
C ILE A 89 0.17 11.25 1.48
N ALA A 90 0.54 10.46 0.47
CA ALA A 90 1.44 9.33 0.64
C ALA A 90 2.83 9.76 1.09
N SER A 91 3.38 10.86 0.54
CA SER A 91 4.65 11.44 1.00
C SER A 91 4.62 11.82 2.48
N LEU A 92 3.55 12.50 2.94
CA LEU A 92 3.41 12.85 4.36
C LEU A 92 3.43 11.59 5.24
N LEU A 93 2.66 10.57 4.86
CA LEU A 93 2.56 9.31 5.59
C LEU A 93 3.89 8.54 5.59
N LEU A 94 4.54 8.38 4.43
CA LEU A 94 5.82 7.67 4.34
C LEU A 94 6.92 8.37 5.15
N ARG A 95 7.01 9.70 5.08
CA ARG A 95 7.97 10.47 5.87
C ARG A 95 7.73 10.32 7.36
N SER A 96 6.47 10.23 7.81
CA SER A 96 6.18 10.02 9.23
C SER A 96 6.72 8.67 9.72
N VAL A 97 6.57 7.61 8.93
CA VAL A 97 7.15 6.29 9.22
C VAL A 97 8.67 6.35 9.25
N LEU A 98 9.29 6.94 8.21
CA LEU A 98 10.75 7.04 8.11
C LEU A 98 11.35 7.87 9.25
N THR A 99 10.65 8.92 9.69
CA THR A 99 11.08 9.75 10.83
C THR A 99 10.94 9.00 12.15
N HIS A 100 9.82 8.28 12.35
CA HIS A 100 9.60 7.52 13.58
C HIS A 100 10.62 6.40 13.77
N PHE A 101 10.97 5.71 12.68
CA PHE A 101 11.95 4.63 12.67
C PHE A 101 13.31 5.05 12.12
N GLU A 102 13.74 6.28 12.41
CA GLU A 102 15.01 6.79 11.92
C GLU A 102 16.17 5.84 12.25
N GLY A 103 17.01 5.57 11.25
CA GLY A 103 18.15 4.65 11.37
C GLY A 103 17.81 3.16 11.23
N GLN A 104 16.53 2.81 11.09
CA GLN A 104 16.11 1.42 10.86
C GLN A 104 15.73 1.22 9.39
N PRO A 105 16.02 0.06 8.78
CA PRO A 105 15.54 -0.24 7.44
C PRO A 105 14.02 -0.46 7.45
N VAL A 106 13.33 0.28 6.60
CA VAL A 106 11.89 0.15 6.38
C VAL A 106 11.66 -0.61 5.07
N TYR A 107 10.92 -1.69 5.14
CA TYR A 107 10.54 -2.52 4.00
C TYR A 107 9.09 -2.27 3.63
N ALA A 108 8.80 -2.22 2.33
CA ALA A 108 7.46 -2.07 1.80
C ALA A 108 7.28 -2.94 0.56
N MET A 109 6.06 -3.37 0.32
CA MET A 109 5.66 -4.14 -0.87
C MET A 109 4.55 -3.39 -1.64
N PRO A 110 4.87 -2.24 -2.26
CA PRO A 110 3.89 -1.47 -3.00
C PRO A 110 3.47 -2.19 -4.28
N PHE A 111 2.26 -1.93 -4.75
CA PHE A 111 1.87 -2.30 -6.10
C PHE A 111 2.73 -1.57 -7.14
N ILE A 112 2.79 -2.11 -8.38
CA ILE A 112 3.67 -1.57 -9.44
C ILE A 112 3.36 -0.10 -9.73
N ASP A 113 2.09 0.27 -9.76
CA ASP A 113 1.60 1.64 -10.01
C ASP A 113 1.83 2.60 -8.83
N GLU A 114 2.22 2.09 -7.67
CA GLU A 114 2.50 2.87 -6.46
C GLU A 114 4.00 3.16 -6.25
N GLN A 115 4.88 2.53 -7.00
CA GLN A 115 6.32 2.61 -6.76
C GLN A 115 6.90 4.03 -6.89
N SER A 116 6.27 4.91 -7.67
CA SER A 116 6.77 6.27 -7.90
C SER A 116 6.90 7.08 -6.61
N VAL A 117 5.87 7.08 -5.76
CA VAL A 117 5.89 7.83 -4.51
C VAL A 117 6.90 7.24 -3.51
N PHE A 118 7.05 5.91 -3.47
CA PHE A 118 8.06 5.27 -2.63
C PHE A 118 9.48 5.64 -3.06
N ARG A 119 9.75 5.67 -4.38
CA ARG A 119 11.04 6.08 -4.91
C ARG A 119 11.35 7.55 -4.61
N ALA A 120 10.35 8.43 -4.67
CA ALA A 120 10.50 9.83 -4.32
C ALA A 120 10.91 10.01 -2.84
N GLU A 121 10.45 9.12 -1.95
CA GLU A 121 10.82 9.12 -0.54
C GLU A 121 12.07 8.26 -0.22
N GLY A 122 12.85 7.89 -1.25
CA GLY A 122 14.16 7.26 -1.09
C GLY A 122 14.14 5.72 -1.01
N PHE A 123 12.98 5.08 -1.16
CA PHE A 123 12.92 3.62 -1.24
C PHE A 123 13.60 3.12 -2.52
N LYS A 124 14.33 2.03 -2.40
CA LYS A 124 15.04 1.38 -3.50
C LYS A 124 14.61 -0.07 -3.62
N VAL A 125 14.62 -0.57 -4.84
CA VAL A 125 14.38 -2.00 -5.07
C VAL A 125 15.43 -2.81 -4.30
N TYR A 126 14.95 -3.79 -3.54
CA TYR A 126 15.86 -4.68 -2.81
C TYR A 126 16.74 -5.46 -3.79
N ARG A 127 18.00 -5.69 -3.43
CA ARG A 127 19.02 -6.26 -4.34
C ARG A 127 18.75 -7.70 -4.78
N ARG A 128 17.87 -8.42 -4.06
CA ARG A 128 17.44 -9.78 -4.42
C ARG A 128 15.97 -9.71 -4.82
N GLU A 129 15.61 -10.47 -5.84
CA GLU A 129 14.20 -10.66 -6.16
C GLU A 129 13.50 -11.30 -4.97
N MET A 130 12.40 -10.69 -4.56
CA MET A 130 11.55 -11.19 -3.48
C MET A 130 10.21 -11.57 -4.10
N ILE A 131 9.75 -12.77 -3.82
CA ILE A 131 8.43 -13.25 -4.24
C ILE A 131 7.54 -13.24 -3.00
N ALA A 132 6.40 -12.59 -3.09
CA ALA A 132 5.37 -12.69 -2.08
C ALA A 132 4.67 -14.05 -2.20
N LEU A 133 4.76 -14.86 -1.16
CA LEU A 133 4.03 -16.13 -1.08
C LEU A 133 2.96 -15.99 -0.01
N ALA A 134 1.72 -16.29 -0.37
CA ALA A 134 0.60 -16.31 0.56
C ALA A 134 0.10 -17.74 0.76
N ASN A 135 0.02 -18.18 2.00
CA ASN A 135 -0.73 -19.39 2.36
C ASN A 135 -2.17 -18.96 2.64
N ARG A 136 -3.02 -19.04 1.63
CA ARG A 136 -4.46 -18.77 1.75
C ARG A 136 -5.22 -20.09 1.81
N ASN A 137 -6.08 -20.24 2.80
CA ASN A 137 -7.02 -21.36 2.86
C ASN A 137 -8.20 -21.19 1.90
N ASP A 138 -8.28 -20.06 1.21
CA ASP A 138 -9.35 -19.77 0.27
C ASP A 138 -9.08 -20.50 -1.05
N GLN A 139 -10.11 -21.13 -1.58
CA GLN A 139 -10.07 -21.68 -2.94
C GLN A 139 -9.75 -20.54 -3.92
N PRO A 140 -8.94 -20.77 -4.94
CA PRO A 140 -8.65 -19.74 -5.92
C PRO A 140 -9.97 -19.33 -6.59
N THR A 141 -10.41 -18.11 -6.34
CA THR A 141 -11.42 -17.49 -7.18
C THR A 141 -10.79 -17.34 -8.56
N ASN A 142 -11.44 -17.88 -9.58
CA ASN A 142 -10.96 -17.95 -10.98
C ASN A 142 -10.87 -16.57 -11.69
N ASP A 143 -10.63 -15.48 -10.97
CA ASP A 143 -10.64 -14.12 -11.51
C ASP A 143 -9.27 -13.56 -11.91
N CYS A 144 -8.23 -14.37 -11.87
CA CYS A 144 -6.98 -14.03 -12.55
C CYS A 144 -6.94 -14.77 -13.89
N GLN A 145 -7.69 -14.31 -14.88
CA GLN A 145 -7.34 -14.58 -16.27
C GLN A 145 -6.00 -13.89 -16.52
N GLN A 146 -4.96 -14.70 -16.51
CA GLN A 146 -3.67 -14.33 -17.05
C GLN A 146 -3.88 -14.05 -18.54
N ASP A 147 -3.78 -12.78 -18.92
CA ASP A 147 -3.43 -12.43 -20.29
C ASP A 147 -2.01 -12.96 -20.50
N GLY A 148 -1.94 -14.19 -21.01
CA GLY A 148 -0.69 -14.82 -21.41
C GLY A 148 -0.04 -13.97 -22.51
N PRO A 149 1.29 -13.99 -22.64
CA PRO A 149 1.97 -13.27 -23.71
C PRO A 149 1.45 -13.75 -25.07
N PRO A 150 1.35 -12.85 -26.07
CA PRO A 150 0.89 -13.21 -27.39
C PRO A 150 1.74 -14.35 -27.96
N ASN A 151 1.06 -15.34 -28.46
CA ASN A 151 1.65 -16.56 -29.02
C ASN A 151 2.32 -16.24 -30.37
N ASP A 152 3.59 -15.86 -30.37
CA ASP A 152 4.44 -15.70 -31.57
C ASP A 152 4.87 -17.06 -32.12
N ALA A 153 3.91 -17.87 -32.53
CA ALA A 153 4.13 -19.11 -33.26
C ALA A 153 3.63 -18.99 -34.68
N GLN A 154 4.26 -18.14 -35.49
CA GLN A 154 4.24 -18.28 -36.98
C GLN A 154 5.56 -17.75 -37.56
N LEU A 155 6.64 -18.47 -37.35
CA LEU A 155 7.81 -18.36 -38.23
C LEU A 155 7.75 -19.50 -39.23
N GLY A 156 7.45 -19.08 -40.43
CA GLY A 156 7.26 -19.93 -41.57
C GLY A 156 8.48 -20.83 -41.89
N SER A 157 8.15 -22.01 -42.28
CA SER A 157 9.01 -22.99 -42.92
C SER A 157 9.75 -22.42 -44.15
N PHE A 158 11.05 -22.18 -44.05
CA PHE A 158 11.89 -22.06 -45.24
C PHE A 158 12.24 -23.46 -45.71
N LYS A 159 11.63 -23.85 -46.83
CA LYS A 159 12.03 -25.01 -47.62
C LYS A 159 13.39 -24.73 -48.26
N GLY A 160 14.32 -25.66 -48.06
CA GLY A 160 15.56 -25.71 -48.77
C GLY A 160 15.40 -25.91 -50.27
N GLY A 161 16.18 -25.23 -51.10
CA GLY A 161 16.44 -25.49 -52.48
C GLY A 161 17.89 -25.91 -52.62
N GLN A 162 18.08 -27.11 -53.13
CA GLN A 162 19.35 -27.59 -53.63
C GLN A 162 19.78 -26.78 -54.88
N VAL A 163 21.00 -26.41 -54.95
CA VAL A 163 21.97 -26.75 -56.06
C VAL A 163 23.37 -26.48 -55.48
#